data_4f54777a35442c9d1b50c6b6ae77b91a
#
_entry.id   4f54777a35442c9d1b50c6b6ae77b91a
#
_cell.length_a   1.000
_cell.length_b   1.000
_cell.length_c   1.000
_cell.angle_alpha   90.00
_cell.angle_beta   90.00
_cell.angle_gamma   90.00
#
_symmetry.space_group_name_H-M   'P 1'
#
loop_
_entity.id
_entity.type
_entity.pdbx_description
1 polymer ?
#
loop_
_entity_poly.entity_id
_entity_poly.type
_entity_poly.pdbx_seq_one_letter_code
_entity_poly.pdbx_strand_id
1 'polypeptide(L)'
;MNTFLDDVAKIITTSHKELDQIKIIVPSIRSITFLKEALKKQIQVPKISPEIISIESFINDLSDLKTITKIDLLYSFYEVYLMHTPKEKQDTMNQFFNWAPSVLQEFNEVDAQLIDSNKLFAFMGAVDEIEAWSLSEKESIRSNHLNFQSELPVLYKKLYEYLLLKQKGYAGMQLREAVRNLGFYTESKLLHHYFVGFNALTKAEETIIQELLATEKAEILWDLDQSFYDDPYQGAGHFIRRYLKSWNSLKKEKTNIFSNNFFAAKEIEIISVSKNITQAKTAVQIATELNEKNPNSSSVIVLGDENLLHPTLSALHQNVSDWNIT
;
A
#
# COMPACT_ATOMS: atom_id res chain seq x y z
N MET A 1 -21.25 8.56 -17.44
CA MET A 1 -20.80 9.09 -16.15
C MET A 1 -19.28 9.22 -16.22
N ASN A 2 -18.72 10.39 -15.94
CA ASN A 2 -17.27 10.53 -15.92
C ASN A 2 -16.73 9.82 -14.67
N THR A 3 -15.63 9.11 -14.83
CA THR A 3 -14.93 8.49 -13.71
C THR A 3 -13.96 9.50 -13.11
N PHE A 4 -13.50 9.25 -11.87
CA PHE A 4 -12.41 10.03 -11.25
C PHE A 4 -11.19 10.18 -12.17
N LEU A 5 -10.78 9.10 -12.85
CA LEU A 5 -9.64 9.14 -13.77
C LEU A 5 -9.91 9.97 -15.03
N ASP A 6 -11.16 10.05 -15.51
CA ASP A 6 -11.53 10.96 -16.62
C ASP A 6 -11.37 12.43 -16.17
N ASP A 7 -11.76 12.76 -14.95
CA ASP A 7 -11.59 14.10 -14.38
C ASP A 7 -10.11 14.44 -14.18
N VAL A 8 -9.30 13.50 -13.65
CA VAL A 8 -7.84 13.64 -13.54
C VAL A 8 -7.21 13.89 -14.91
N ALA A 9 -7.57 13.09 -15.92
CA ALA A 9 -7.06 13.25 -17.28
C ALA A 9 -7.39 14.64 -17.85
N LYS A 10 -8.61 15.13 -17.60
CA LYS A 10 -9.04 16.46 -18.02
C LYS A 10 -8.23 17.56 -17.33
N ILE A 11 -7.99 17.46 -16.02
CA ILE A 11 -7.17 18.44 -15.28
C ILE A 11 -5.77 18.50 -15.85
N ILE A 12 -5.10 17.36 -15.98
CA ILE A 12 -3.72 17.29 -16.46
C ILE A 12 -3.60 17.86 -17.87
N THR A 13 -4.50 17.48 -18.78
CA THR A 13 -4.46 17.94 -20.18
C THR A 13 -4.84 19.41 -20.35
N THR A 14 -5.60 19.98 -19.40
CA THR A 14 -5.95 21.41 -19.40
C THR A 14 -4.85 22.26 -18.77
N SER A 15 -4.22 21.75 -17.70
CA SER A 15 -3.17 22.51 -16.98
C SER A 15 -1.83 22.51 -17.72
N HIS A 16 -1.56 21.48 -18.53
CA HIS A 16 -0.27 21.30 -19.20
C HIS A 16 -0.39 21.14 -20.71
N LYS A 17 0.39 21.93 -21.44
CA LYS A 17 0.51 21.80 -22.90
C LYS A 17 1.42 20.65 -23.30
N GLU A 18 2.51 20.45 -22.57
CA GLU A 18 3.51 19.39 -22.76
C GLU A 18 3.39 18.38 -21.62
N LEU A 19 3.14 17.11 -21.96
CA LEU A 19 2.89 16.06 -20.97
C LEU A 19 4.15 15.26 -20.62
N ASP A 20 5.20 15.34 -21.42
CA ASP A 20 6.51 14.70 -21.19
C ASP A 20 7.28 15.29 -20.00
N GLN A 21 6.86 16.47 -19.49
CA GLN A 21 7.41 17.10 -18.30
C GLN A 21 6.64 16.73 -17.02
N ILE A 22 5.77 15.72 -17.10
CA ILE A 22 4.90 15.30 -16.00
C ILE A 22 5.20 13.86 -15.61
N LYS A 23 5.29 13.63 -14.31
CA LYS A 23 5.34 12.29 -13.69
C LYS A 23 4.06 12.06 -12.88
N ILE A 24 3.31 11.01 -13.21
CA ILE A 24 2.06 10.66 -12.52
C ILE A 24 2.30 9.38 -11.70
N ILE A 25 2.10 9.48 -10.41
CA ILE A 25 2.26 8.39 -9.46
C ILE A 25 0.88 7.90 -9.04
N VAL A 26 0.64 6.60 -9.18
CA VAL A 26 -0.63 5.94 -8.85
C VAL A 26 -0.42 4.79 -7.87
N PRO A 27 -1.44 4.36 -7.09
CA PRO A 27 -1.29 3.33 -6.08
C PRO A 27 -0.96 1.94 -6.63
N SER A 28 -1.35 1.63 -7.87
CA SER A 28 -1.20 0.29 -8.43
C SER A 28 -0.88 0.31 -9.93
N ILE A 29 -0.24 -0.74 -10.41
CA ILE A 29 0.04 -0.94 -11.85
C ILE A 29 -1.24 -0.94 -12.69
N ARG A 30 -2.35 -1.46 -12.13
CA ARG A 30 -3.65 -1.47 -12.81
C ARG A 30 -4.15 -0.06 -13.07
N SER A 31 -4.01 0.86 -12.11
CA SER A 31 -4.42 2.26 -12.25
C SER A 31 -3.71 2.93 -13.43
N ILE A 32 -2.48 2.52 -13.76
CA ILE A 32 -1.73 3.02 -14.93
C ILE A 32 -2.52 2.77 -16.22
N THR A 33 -3.04 1.55 -16.41
CA THR A 33 -3.77 1.19 -17.63
C THR A 33 -5.03 2.03 -17.80
N PHE A 34 -5.83 2.15 -16.75
CA PHE A 34 -7.06 2.94 -16.79
C PHE A 34 -6.80 4.43 -16.97
N LEU A 35 -5.76 4.98 -16.33
CA LEU A 35 -5.40 6.38 -16.52
C LEU A 35 -4.90 6.66 -17.95
N LYS A 36 -4.12 5.74 -18.53
CA LYS A 36 -3.71 5.85 -19.95
C LYS A 36 -4.92 5.89 -20.88
N GLU A 37 -5.92 5.05 -20.67
CA GLU A 37 -7.16 5.07 -21.45
C GLU A 37 -7.96 6.36 -21.25
N ALA A 38 -8.01 6.89 -20.02
CA ALA A 38 -8.67 8.16 -19.74
C ALA A 38 -7.94 9.33 -20.45
N LEU A 39 -6.61 9.38 -20.37
CA LEU A 39 -5.80 10.39 -21.10
C LEU A 39 -5.98 10.30 -22.60
N LYS A 40 -6.00 9.09 -23.18
CA LYS A 40 -6.22 8.87 -24.60
C LYS A 40 -7.53 9.45 -25.10
N LYS A 41 -8.61 9.37 -24.31
CA LYS A 41 -9.91 9.97 -24.64
C LYS A 41 -9.86 11.51 -24.68
N GLN A 42 -8.99 12.13 -23.88
CA GLN A 42 -8.88 13.60 -23.80
C GLN A 42 -7.91 14.19 -24.85
N ILE A 43 -6.93 13.41 -25.31
CA ILE A 43 -5.90 13.88 -26.23
C ILE A 43 -6.37 13.73 -27.68
N GLN A 44 -6.64 14.85 -28.35
CA GLN A 44 -7.12 14.85 -29.75
C GLN A 44 -5.98 14.93 -30.79
N VAL A 45 -4.78 15.35 -30.37
CA VAL A 45 -3.60 15.48 -31.24
C VAL A 45 -2.44 14.67 -30.66
N PRO A 46 -1.56 14.10 -31.50
CA PRO A 46 -0.41 13.33 -31.01
C PRO A 46 0.42 14.16 -30.03
N LYS A 47 0.65 13.60 -28.84
CA LYS A 47 1.52 14.16 -27.78
C LYS A 47 2.40 13.06 -27.20
N ILE A 48 3.57 13.44 -26.67
CA ILE A 48 4.38 12.53 -25.87
C ILE A 48 3.65 12.28 -24.55
N SER A 49 3.52 11.01 -24.16
CA SER A 49 2.82 10.61 -22.94
C SER A 49 3.58 11.08 -21.70
N PRO A 50 2.90 11.45 -20.62
CA PRO A 50 3.53 11.61 -19.33
C PRO A 50 4.11 10.28 -18.87
N GLU A 51 5.10 10.34 -17.98
CA GLU A 51 5.59 9.17 -17.26
C GLU A 51 4.54 8.76 -16.21
N ILE A 52 3.97 7.56 -16.31
CA ILE A 52 2.97 7.06 -15.36
C ILE A 52 3.52 5.79 -14.71
N ILE A 53 3.73 5.84 -13.40
CA ILE A 53 4.32 4.76 -12.61
C ILE A 53 3.52 4.47 -11.35
N SER A 54 3.71 3.27 -10.81
CA SER A 54 3.16 2.93 -9.48
C SER A 54 4.01 3.56 -8.38
N ILE A 55 3.41 3.72 -7.20
CA ILE A 55 4.14 4.19 -6.01
C ILE A 55 5.32 3.26 -5.67
N GLU A 56 5.16 1.96 -5.85
CA GLU A 56 6.22 0.98 -5.63
C GLU A 56 7.41 1.25 -6.56
N SER A 57 7.17 1.47 -7.87
CA SER A 57 8.24 1.80 -8.82
C SER A 57 8.90 3.12 -8.46
N PHE A 58 8.12 4.12 -8.06
CA PHE A 58 8.65 5.41 -7.62
C PHE A 58 9.55 5.30 -6.39
N ILE A 59 9.16 4.49 -5.40
CA ILE A 59 9.97 4.23 -4.21
C ILE A 59 11.24 3.44 -4.55
N ASN A 60 11.16 2.47 -5.46
CA ASN A 60 12.33 1.75 -5.94
C ASN A 60 13.37 2.70 -6.55
N ASP A 61 12.92 3.62 -7.42
CA ASP A 61 13.78 4.62 -8.04
C ASP A 61 14.43 5.54 -7.00
N LEU A 62 13.65 6.03 -6.03
CA LEU A 62 14.13 6.91 -4.98
C LEU A 62 15.10 6.21 -4.01
N SER A 63 14.85 4.95 -3.68
CA SER A 63 15.64 4.22 -2.69
C SER A 63 17.00 3.77 -3.21
N ASP A 64 17.18 3.67 -4.53
CA ASP A 64 18.34 3.04 -5.20
C ASP A 64 18.58 1.59 -4.75
N LEU A 65 17.52 0.91 -4.29
CA LEU A 65 17.55 -0.48 -3.85
C LEU A 65 16.68 -1.36 -4.74
N LYS A 66 17.19 -2.53 -5.12
CA LYS A 66 16.40 -3.55 -5.81
C LYS A 66 15.53 -4.30 -4.81
N THR A 67 14.28 -4.56 -5.18
CA THR A 67 13.37 -5.35 -4.35
C THR A 67 13.90 -6.77 -4.16
N ILE A 68 14.01 -7.21 -2.90
CA ILE A 68 14.37 -8.59 -2.55
C ILE A 68 13.11 -9.46 -2.52
N THR A 69 13.21 -10.70 -3.02
CA THR A 69 12.09 -11.66 -2.91
C THR A 69 11.89 -12.09 -1.45
N LYS A 70 10.68 -12.49 -1.09
CA LYS A 70 10.38 -12.98 0.27
C LYS A 70 11.26 -14.16 0.68
N ILE A 71 11.55 -15.04 -0.26
CA ILE A 71 12.40 -16.21 -0.02
C ILE A 71 13.85 -15.78 0.20
N ASP A 72 14.42 -14.94 -0.67
CA ASP A 72 15.80 -14.46 -0.52
C ASP A 72 15.96 -13.63 0.77
N LEU A 73 14.95 -12.86 1.17
CA LEU A 73 14.96 -12.10 2.41
C LEU A 73 15.03 -13.03 3.62
N LEU A 74 14.22 -14.10 3.63
CA LEU A 74 14.19 -15.07 4.72
C LEU A 74 15.54 -15.78 4.86
N TYR A 75 16.16 -16.21 3.75
CA TYR A 75 17.50 -16.80 3.75
C TYR A 75 18.59 -15.80 4.15
N SER A 76 18.52 -14.57 3.67
CA SER A 76 19.44 -13.50 4.08
C SER A 76 19.34 -13.22 5.58
N PHE A 77 18.15 -13.26 6.14
CA PHE A 77 17.95 -13.09 7.57
C PHE A 77 18.49 -14.29 8.36
N TYR A 78 18.35 -15.51 7.84
CA TYR A 78 18.94 -16.69 8.47
C TYR A 78 20.49 -16.64 8.48
N GLU A 79 21.11 -16.20 7.38
CA GLU A 79 22.56 -15.99 7.32
C GLU A 79 23.02 -14.97 8.40
N VAL A 80 22.33 -13.83 8.48
CA VAL A 80 22.62 -12.80 9.50
C VAL A 80 22.42 -13.35 10.92
N TYR A 81 21.36 -14.11 11.14
CA TYR A 81 21.09 -14.76 12.44
C TYR A 81 22.22 -15.70 12.85
N LEU A 82 22.68 -16.57 11.95
CA LEU A 82 23.80 -17.48 12.24
C LEU A 82 25.13 -16.76 12.50
N MET A 83 25.36 -15.61 11.85
CA MET A 83 26.58 -14.82 12.06
C MET A 83 26.61 -14.09 13.40
N HIS A 84 25.48 -13.73 13.93
CA HIS A 84 25.39 -12.85 15.11
C HIS A 84 24.81 -13.50 16.35
N THR A 85 24.29 -14.72 16.25
CA THR A 85 23.80 -15.51 17.40
C THR A 85 24.84 -16.56 17.80
N PRO A 86 25.16 -16.69 19.11
CA PRO A 86 26.07 -17.74 19.57
C PRO A 86 25.58 -19.14 19.18
N LYS A 87 26.52 -20.04 18.84
CA LYS A 87 26.19 -21.39 18.31
C LYS A 87 25.28 -22.20 19.25
N GLU A 88 25.44 -22.03 20.54
CA GLU A 88 24.69 -22.75 21.56
C GLU A 88 23.22 -22.29 21.65
N LYS A 89 22.92 -21.10 21.06
CA LYS A 89 21.58 -20.49 21.05
C LYS A 89 20.95 -20.51 19.67
N GLN A 90 21.64 -21.03 18.65
CA GLN A 90 21.14 -21.05 17.29
C GLN A 90 20.00 -22.06 17.12
N ASP A 91 18.89 -21.58 16.63
CA ASP A 91 17.77 -22.41 16.16
C ASP A 91 18.16 -23.18 14.91
N THR A 92 17.60 -24.36 14.77
CA THR A 92 17.61 -25.05 13.46
C THR A 92 16.84 -24.22 12.44
N MET A 93 17.14 -24.42 11.16
CA MET A 93 16.47 -23.71 10.07
C MET A 93 14.94 -23.79 10.15
N ASN A 94 14.39 -24.98 10.51
CA ASN A 94 12.95 -25.15 10.65
C ASN A 94 12.38 -24.34 11.82
N GLN A 95 13.06 -24.28 12.95
CA GLN A 95 12.66 -23.46 14.09
C GLN A 95 12.72 -21.98 13.76
N PHE A 96 13.80 -21.52 13.13
CA PHE A 96 13.96 -20.15 12.66
C PHE A 96 12.81 -19.73 11.72
N PHE A 97 12.47 -20.56 10.73
CA PHE A 97 11.43 -20.24 9.75
C PHE A 97 10.01 -20.18 10.34
N ASN A 98 9.79 -20.70 11.56
CA ASN A 98 8.50 -20.55 12.23
C ASN A 98 8.25 -19.14 12.76
N TRP A 99 9.28 -18.40 13.16
CA TRP A 99 9.13 -17.06 13.74
C TRP A 99 9.67 -15.93 12.86
N ALA A 100 10.69 -16.17 12.06
CA ALA A 100 11.37 -15.14 11.27
C ALA A 100 10.44 -14.34 10.32
N PRO A 101 9.42 -14.95 9.67
CA PRO A 101 8.49 -14.20 8.83
C PRO A 101 7.74 -13.11 9.59
N SER A 102 7.31 -13.38 10.83
CA SER A 102 6.61 -12.40 11.66
C SER A 102 7.54 -11.25 12.04
N VAL A 103 8.78 -11.54 12.44
CA VAL A 103 9.80 -10.53 12.75
C VAL A 103 10.14 -9.67 11.52
N LEU A 104 10.27 -10.27 10.35
CA LEU A 104 10.50 -9.53 9.11
C LEU A 104 9.32 -8.60 8.77
N GLN A 105 8.09 -9.01 9.08
CA GLN A 105 6.92 -8.14 8.92
C GLN A 105 7.00 -6.95 9.89
N GLU A 106 7.36 -7.16 11.14
CA GLU A 106 7.54 -6.06 12.11
C GLU A 106 8.67 -5.11 11.68
N PHE A 107 9.80 -5.63 11.19
CA PHE A 107 10.88 -4.79 10.65
C PHE A 107 10.40 -3.95 9.46
N ASN A 108 9.58 -4.54 8.59
CA ASN A 108 8.97 -3.82 7.47
C ASN A 108 8.08 -2.66 7.95
N GLU A 109 7.24 -2.88 8.97
CA GLU A 109 6.39 -1.84 9.53
C GLU A 109 7.20 -0.73 10.24
N VAL A 110 8.22 -1.10 11.01
CA VAL A 110 9.14 -0.15 11.66
C VAL A 110 9.75 0.80 10.64
N ASP A 111 10.17 0.28 9.49
CA ASP A 111 10.78 1.07 8.44
C ASP A 111 9.75 1.89 7.66
N ALA A 112 8.62 1.32 7.28
CA ALA A 112 7.56 2.00 6.55
C ALA A 112 6.94 3.16 7.36
N GLN A 113 6.84 2.99 8.68
CA GLN A 113 6.34 4.03 9.59
C GLN A 113 7.44 4.98 10.09
N LEU A 114 8.68 4.85 9.59
CA LEU A 114 9.84 5.65 10.00
C LEU A 114 10.07 5.67 11.52
N ILE A 115 9.71 4.59 12.20
CA ILE A 115 9.87 4.48 13.65
C ILE A 115 11.38 4.48 13.99
N ASP A 116 11.75 5.21 15.02
CA ASP A 116 13.09 5.14 15.60
C ASP A 116 13.27 3.76 16.28
N SER A 117 13.96 2.86 15.59
CA SER A 117 14.16 1.49 16.05
C SER A 117 14.85 1.41 17.41
N ASN A 118 15.79 2.32 17.73
CA ASN A 118 16.47 2.34 19.01
C ASN A 118 15.50 2.67 20.14
N LYS A 119 14.62 3.66 19.95
CA LYS A 119 13.61 4.03 20.94
C LYS A 119 12.56 2.93 21.12
N LEU A 120 12.12 2.32 20.01
CA LEU A 120 11.14 1.24 20.03
C LEU A 120 11.67 0.05 20.85
N PHE A 121 12.87 -0.43 20.52
CA PHE A 121 13.44 -1.58 21.20
C PHE A 121 13.80 -1.30 22.66
N ALA A 122 14.25 -0.08 22.98
CA ALA A 122 14.47 0.33 24.37
C ALA A 122 13.15 0.35 25.16
N PHE A 123 12.05 0.80 24.55
CA PHE A 123 10.73 0.79 25.17
C PHE A 123 10.22 -0.63 25.39
N MET A 124 10.36 -1.52 24.40
CA MET A 124 9.98 -2.93 24.53
C MET A 124 10.74 -3.60 25.68
N GLY A 125 12.05 -3.42 25.77
CA GLY A 125 12.85 -3.94 26.89
C GLY A 125 12.38 -3.44 28.25
N ALA A 126 12.03 -2.17 28.38
CA ALA A 126 11.51 -1.61 29.62
C ALA A 126 10.13 -2.17 30.01
N VAL A 127 9.24 -2.40 29.03
CA VAL A 127 7.93 -3.02 29.27
C VAL A 127 8.10 -4.45 29.77
N ASP A 128 8.99 -5.22 29.14
CA ASP A 128 9.28 -6.60 29.56
C ASP A 128 9.85 -6.69 30.98
N GLU A 129 10.70 -5.75 31.36
CA GLU A 129 11.20 -5.68 32.74
C GLU A 129 10.06 -5.44 33.75
N ILE A 130 9.08 -4.56 33.39
CA ILE A 130 7.92 -4.27 34.25
C ILE A 130 6.99 -5.49 34.35
N GLU A 131 6.68 -6.13 33.21
CA GLU A 131 5.88 -7.37 33.19
C GLU A 131 6.59 -8.48 33.93
N ALA A 132 7.93 -8.51 33.84
CA ALA A 132 8.77 -9.43 34.55
C ALA A 132 8.65 -9.31 36.09
N TRP A 133 8.39 -8.15 36.60
CA TRP A 133 8.17 -7.93 38.03
C TRP A 133 6.78 -8.37 38.51
N SER A 134 5.80 -8.41 37.61
CA SER A 134 4.41 -8.71 37.98
C SER A 134 4.03 -10.18 37.96
N LEU A 135 4.84 -11.06 37.33
CA LEU A 135 4.50 -12.49 37.13
C LEU A 135 5.55 -13.40 37.82
N SER A 136 5.13 -14.15 38.83
CA SER A 136 5.98 -15.02 39.66
C SER A 136 6.17 -16.46 39.16
N GLU A 137 5.74 -16.82 37.93
CA GLU A 137 5.79 -18.23 37.47
C GLU A 137 6.43 -18.43 36.08
N LYS A 138 7.37 -19.38 36.05
CA LYS A 138 8.10 -19.98 34.91
C LYS A 138 9.33 -19.22 34.40
N GLU A 139 10.41 -19.25 35.17
CA GLU A 139 11.72 -18.65 34.84
C GLU A 139 12.32 -19.08 33.48
N SER A 140 12.11 -20.31 33.01
CA SER A 140 12.78 -20.81 31.80
C SER A 140 12.18 -20.31 30.50
N ILE A 141 10.84 -20.20 30.36
CA ILE A 141 10.17 -19.69 29.17
C ILE A 141 10.40 -18.17 29.08
N ARG A 142 10.41 -17.52 30.20
CA ARG A 142 10.61 -16.09 30.38
C ARG A 142 12.03 -15.66 30.03
N SER A 143 13.04 -16.37 30.48
CA SER A 143 14.44 -16.05 30.15
C SER A 143 14.73 -16.19 28.67
N ASN A 144 14.10 -17.16 27.98
CA ASN A 144 14.22 -17.32 26.54
C ASN A 144 13.53 -16.18 25.75
N HIS A 145 12.36 -15.72 26.21
CA HIS A 145 11.63 -14.62 25.58
C HIS A 145 12.37 -13.28 25.73
N LEU A 146 12.86 -12.98 26.93
CA LEU A 146 13.66 -11.77 27.22
C LEU A 146 14.99 -11.77 26.43
N ASN A 147 15.66 -12.92 26.35
CA ASN A 147 16.87 -13.04 25.53
C ASN A 147 16.62 -12.83 24.06
N PHE A 148 15.53 -13.37 23.52
CA PHE A 148 15.14 -13.19 22.12
C PHE A 148 14.85 -11.71 21.81
N GLN A 149 14.09 -11.03 22.65
CA GLN A 149 13.79 -9.61 22.45
C GLN A 149 15.02 -8.72 22.55
N SER A 150 15.98 -9.05 23.42
CA SER A 150 17.25 -8.30 23.51
C SER A 150 18.15 -8.47 22.29
N GLU A 151 17.98 -9.54 21.50
CA GLU A 151 18.74 -9.81 20.27
C GLU A 151 18.12 -9.13 19.04
N LEU A 152 16.80 -8.85 19.04
CA LEU A 152 16.10 -8.26 17.90
C LEU A 152 16.70 -6.93 17.38
N PRO A 153 17.10 -5.97 18.26
CA PRO A 153 17.73 -4.72 17.80
C PRO A 153 19.01 -4.96 17.01
N VAL A 154 19.81 -5.92 17.44
CA VAL A 154 21.07 -6.28 16.79
C VAL A 154 20.77 -6.94 15.44
N LEU A 155 19.84 -7.90 15.42
CA LEU A 155 19.44 -8.61 14.18
C LEU A 155 18.83 -7.64 13.16
N TYR A 156 17.96 -6.71 13.58
CA TYR A 156 17.42 -5.68 12.72
C TYR A 156 18.52 -4.85 12.05
N LYS A 157 19.42 -4.28 12.89
CA LYS A 157 20.52 -3.46 12.40
C LYS A 157 21.45 -4.22 11.45
N LYS A 158 21.80 -5.46 11.79
CA LYS A 158 22.69 -6.30 11.00
C LYS A 158 22.07 -6.74 9.68
N LEU A 159 20.78 -7.08 9.67
CA LEU A 159 20.04 -7.36 8.45
C LEU A 159 19.99 -6.13 7.53
N TYR A 160 19.71 -4.98 8.11
CA TYR A 160 19.66 -3.71 7.37
C TYR A 160 21.01 -3.40 6.71
N GLU A 161 22.12 -3.45 7.46
CA GLU A 161 23.49 -3.27 6.97
C GLU A 161 23.83 -4.28 5.87
N TYR A 162 23.49 -5.55 6.07
CA TYR A 162 23.74 -6.63 5.11
C TYR A 162 23.00 -6.43 3.78
N LEU A 163 21.74 -6.03 3.83
CA LEU A 163 20.93 -5.78 2.63
C LEU A 163 21.38 -4.52 1.89
N LEU A 164 21.79 -3.46 2.59
CA LEU A 164 22.37 -2.26 1.98
C LEU A 164 23.63 -2.60 1.18
N LEU A 165 24.53 -3.40 1.74
CA LEU A 165 25.75 -3.84 1.04
C LEU A 165 25.43 -4.62 -0.25
N LYS A 166 24.31 -5.33 -0.28
CA LYS A 166 23.85 -6.07 -1.46
C LYS A 166 23.00 -5.22 -2.42
N GLN A 167 22.78 -3.94 -2.11
CA GLN A 167 21.88 -3.03 -2.86
C GLN A 167 20.48 -3.65 -3.04
N LYS A 168 19.96 -4.32 -2.03
CA LYS A 168 18.64 -4.93 -1.99
C LYS A 168 17.88 -4.45 -0.76
N GLY A 169 16.55 -4.38 -0.86
CA GLY A 169 15.69 -4.00 0.27
C GLY A 169 14.31 -4.66 0.20
N TYR A 170 13.71 -4.87 1.36
CA TYR A 170 12.28 -5.13 1.48
C TYR A 170 11.51 -3.79 1.43
N ALA A 171 10.20 -3.84 1.23
CA ALA A 171 9.39 -2.65 0.93
C ALA A 171 9.56 -1.51 1.97
N GLY A 172 9.48 -1.82 3.27
CA GLY A 172 9.68 -0.81 4.33
C GLY A 172 11.09 -0.20 4.31
N MET A 173 12.11 -1.02 4.10
CA MET A 173 13.49 -0.53 3.97
C MET A 173 13.65 0.39 2.76
N GLN A 174 13.06 0.05 1.61
CA GLN A 174 13.05 0.90 0.43
C GLN A 174 12.34 2.23 0.70
N LEU A 175 11.20 2.22 1.41
CA LEU A 175 10.51 3.43 1.84
C LEU A 175 11.39 4.32 2.73
N ARG A 176 12.09 3.75 3.70
CA ARG A 176 13.00 4.49 4.58
C ARG A 176 14.18 5.08 3.82
N GLU A 177 14.81 4.33 2.92
CA GLU A 177 15.92 4.83 2.09
C GLU A 177 15.44 5.88 1.08
N ALA A 178 14.24 5.72 0.50
CA ALA A 178 13.63 6.72 -0.36
C ALA A 178 13.48 8.08 0.37
N VAL A 179 13.05 8.07 1.64
CA VAL A 179 12.99 9.30 2.45
C VAL A 179 14.39 9.89 2.68
N ARG A 180 15.41 9.06 2.92
CA ARG A 180 16.79 9.54 3.10
C ARG A 180 17.37 10.18 1.84
N ASN A 181 17.04 9.63 0.69
CA ASN A 181 17.54 10.10 -0.61
C ASN A 181 16.72 11.24 -1.20
N LEU A 182 15.58 11.58 -0.61
CA LEU A 182 14.62 12.54 -1.16
C LEU A 182 15.22 13.93 -1.41
N GLY A 183 16.13 14.38 -0.54
CA GLY A 183 16.82 15.65 -0.70
C GLY A 183 17.58 15.74 -2.04
N PHE A 184 18.32 14.71 -2.41
CA PHE A 184 19.03 14.66 -3.69
C PHE A 184 18.07 14.68 -4.88
N TYR A 185 16.93 13.99 -4.75
CA TYR A 185 15.91 13.98 -5.79
C TYR A 185 15.27 15.38 -5.99
N THR A 186 14.96 16.08 -4.91
CA THR A 186 14.33 17.41 -4.97
C THR A 186 15.29 18.50 -5.48
N GLU A 187 16.59 18.34 -5.31
CA GLU A 187 17.62 19.24 -5.84
C GLU A 187 17.87 19.03 -7.35
N SER A 188 17.46 17.90 -7.91
CA SER A 188 17.58 17.61 -9.34
C SER A 188 16.54 18.41 -10.15
N LYS A 189 16.61 18.33 -11.50
CA LYS A 189 15.58 18.91 -12.38
C LYS A 189 14.27 18.17 -12.20
N LEU A 190 13.42 18.65 -11.30
CA LEU A 190 12.12 18.06 -11.01
C LEU A 190 11.15 18.24 -12.18
N LEU A 191 10.55 17.14 -12.60
CA LEU A 191 9.30 17.12 -13.34
C LEU A 191 8.13 17.58 -12.45
N HIS A 192 7.00 17.94 -13.04
CA HIS A 192 5.79 18.16 -12.26
C HIS A 192 5.15 16.83 -11.87
N HIS A 193 4.88 16.63 -10.57
CA HIS A 193 4.39 15.36 -10.03
C HIS A 193 2.90 15.41 -9.75
N TYR A 194 2.17 14.38 -10.15
CA TYR A 194 0.78 14.15 -9.73
C TYR A 194 0.67 12.87 -8.94
N PHE A 195 0.22 12.96 -7.69
CA PHE A 195 -0.17 11.81 -6.88
C PHE A 195 -1.68 11.59 -7.01
N VAL A 196 -2.12 10.47 -7.57
CA VAL A 196 -3.50 10.27 -8.01
C VAL A 196 -4.14 9.08 -7.33
N GLY A 197 -5.27 9.29 -6.64
CA GLY A 197 -6.13 8.22 -6.11
C GLY A 197 -5.57 7.50 -4.88
N PHE A 198 -4.77 8.19 -4.08
CA PHE A 198 -4.29 7.67 -2.79
C PHE A 198 -5.35 7.83 -1.69
N ASN A 199 -5.24 7.01 -0.62
CA ASN A 199 -6.07 7.12 0.58
C ASN A 199 -5.20 6.96 1.84
N ALA A 200 -5.12 5.75 2.41
CA ALA A 200 -4.21 5.50 3.53
C ALA A 200 -2.75 5.48 3.04
N LEU A 201 -1.88 6.18 3.75
CA LEU A 201 -0.45 6.28 3.46
C LEU A 201 0.35 5.84 4.68
N THR A 202 1.48 5.20 4.45
CA THR A 202 2.51 5.00 5.46
C THR A 202 3.17 6.33 5.82
N LYS A 203 3.87 6.38 6.95
CA LYS A 203 4.56 7.61 7.37
C LYS A 203 5.65 8.03 6.38
N ALA A 204 6.32 7.06 5.76
CA ALA A 204 7.32 7.33 4.73
C ALA A 204 6.69 7.95 3.48
N GLU A 205 5.58 7.39 2.98
CA GLU A 205 4.84 7.95 1.85
C GLU A 205 4.31 9.35 2.16
N GLU A 206 3.71 9.56 3.36
CA GLU A 206 3.30 10.90 3.81
C GLU A 206 4.46 11.89 3.74
N THR A 207 5.65 11.50 4.20
CA THR A 207 6.83 12.36 4.22
C THR A 207 7.27 12.70 2.79
N ILE A 208 7.39 11.70 1.91
CA ILE A 208 7.80 11.90 0.52
C ILE A 208 6.83 12.84 -0.21
N ILE A 209 5.53 12.59 -0.07
CA ILE A 209 4.52 13.41 -0.75
C ILE A 209 4.54 14.85 -0.22
N GLN A 210 4.61 15.05 1.09
CA GLN A 210 4.65 16.40 1.68
C GLN A 210 5.88 17.20 1.26
N GLU A 211 7.07 16.60 1.22
CA GLU A 211 8.29 17.24 0.75
C GLU A 211 8.18 17.64 -0.73
N LEU A 212 7.61 16.78 -1.58
CA LEU A 212 7.40 17.12 -2.98
C LEU A 212 6.34 18.21 -3.17
N LEU A 213 5.23 18.18 -2.42
CA LEU A 213 4.24 19.26 -2.41
C LEU A 213 4.85 20.61 -1.97
N ALA A 214 5.81 20.58 -1.06
CA ALA A 214 6.49 21.80 -0.59
C ALA A 214 7.37 22.44 -1.67
N THR A 215 7.77 21.70 -2.72
CA THR A 215 8.52 22.26 -3.86
C THR A 215 7.66 23.07 -4.83
N GLU A 216 6.33 23.08 -4.66
CA GLU A 216 5.35 23.66 -5.59
C GLU A 216 5.37 23.04 -7.01
N LYS A 217 6.03 21.88 -7.15
CA LYS A 217 6.08 21.07 -8.39
C LYS A 217 5.38 19.71 -8.21
N ALA A 218 4.48 19.62 -7.25
CA ALA A 218 3.67 18.42 -7.06
C ALA A 218 2.25 18.79 -6.63
N GLU A 219 1.30 17.98 -7.05
CA GLU A 219 -0.11 18.04 -6.68
C GLU A 219 -0.61 16.66 -6.28
N ILE A 220 -1.63 16.61 -5.41
CA ILE A 220 -2.30 15.37 -5.07
C ILE A 220 -3.80 15.47 -5.39
N LEU A 221 -4.31 14.48 -6.10
CA LEU A 221 -5.71 14.39 -6.51
C LEU A 221 -6.36 13.20 -5.80
N TRP A 222 -7.35 13.53 -4.95
CA TRP A 222 -8.04 12.56 -4.11
C TRP A 222 -9.30 12.03 -4.76
N ASP A 223 -9.51 10.71 -4.73
CA ASP A 223 -10.78 10.08 -5.08
C ASP A 223 -11.64 9.95 -3.83
N LEU A 224 -12.55 10.88 -3.62
CA LEU A 224 -13.44 10.91 -2.47
C LEU A 224 -14.81 11.47 -2.85
N ASP A 225 -15.86 10.97 -2.21
CA ASP A 225 -17.19 11.55 -2.30
C ASP A 225 -17.36 12.65 -1.24
N GLN A 226 -18.02 13.75 -1.62
CA GLN A 226 -18.25 14.89 -0.74
C GLN A 226 -18.94 14.49 0.57
N SER A 227 -19.87 13.54 0.51
CA SER A 227 -20.58 13.05 1.70
C SER A 227 -19.65 12.37 2.70
N PHE A 228 -18.60 11.69 2.23
CA PHE A 228 -17.60 11.08 3.11
C PHE A 228 -16.62 12.10 3.67
N TYR A 229 -16.42 13.21 2.97
CA TYR A 229 -15.62 14.31 3.48
C TYR A 229 -16.36 15.09 4.58
N ASP A 230 -17.64 15.39 4.36
CA ASP A 230 -18.44 16.22 5.24
C ASP A 230 -18.83 15.51 6.55
N ASP A 231 -18.99 14.18 6.50
CA ASP A 231 -19.34 13.38 7.70
C ASP A 231 -18.07 12.92 8.43
N PRO A 232 -17.78 13.47 9.63
CA PRO A 232 -16.61 13.11 10.42
C PRO A 232 -16.60 11.67 10.91
N TYR A 233 -17.75 11.00 10.93
CA TYR A 233 -17.88 9.61 11.38
C TYR A 233 -17.70 8.59 10.27
N GLN A 234 -17.69 9.03 9.02
CA GLN A 234 -17.43 8.15 7.88
C GLN A 234 -15.95 7.75 7.78
N GLY A 235 -15.68 6.46 7.94
CA GLY A 235 -14.33 5.90 7.87
C GLY A 235 -13.64 6.12 6.53
N ALA A 236 -14.40 6.09 5.42
CA ALA A 236 -13.87 6.26 4.07
C ALA A 236 -13.14 7.60 3.86
N GLY A 237 -13.59 8.67 4.51
CA GLY A 237 -12.95 10.00 4.43
C GLY A 237 -11.88 10.25 5.50
N HIS A 238 -11.63 9.32 6.42
CA HIS A 238 -10.80 9.55 7.60
C HIS A 238 -9.41 10.08 7.29
N PHE A 239 -8.66 9.38 6.44
CA PHE A 239 -7.28 9.75 6.12
C PHE A 239 -7.20 11.06 5.36
N ILE A 240 -8.02 11.24 4.33
CA ILE A 240 -8.02 12.45 3.49
C ILE A 240 -8.39 13.67 4.33
N ARG A 241 -9.42 13.60 5.21
CA ARG A 241 -9.74 14.69 6.16
C ARG A 241 -8.55 15.04 7.06
N ARG A 242 -7.81 14.01 7.54
CA ARG A 242 -6.61 14.20 8.36
C ARG A 242 -5.53 14.95 7.59
N TYR A 243 -5.24 14.56 6.34
CA TYR A 243 -4.22 15.19 5.51
C TYR A 243 -4.58 16.64 5.17
N LEU A 244 -5.80 16.89 4.69
CA LEU A 244 -6.29 18.23 4.36
C LEU A 244 -6.25 19.19 5.57
N LYS A 245 -6.45 18.68 6.78
CA LYS A 245 -6.36 19.47 8.02
C LYS A 245 -4.91 19.72 8.47
N SER A 246 -4.04 18.72 8.33
CA SER A 246 -2.70 18.74 8.93
C SER A 246 -1.58 19.17 7.98
N TRP A 247 -1.69 18.92 6.67
CA TRP A 247 -0.62 19.25 5.73
C TRP A 247 -0.66 20.72 5.32
N ASN A 248 0.43 21.43 5.59
CA ASN A 248 0.47 22.87 5.34
C ASN A 248 0.38 23.24 3.86
N SER A 249 0.96 22.43 2.97
CA SER A 249 0.90 22.64 1.52
C SER A 249 -0.53 22.59 0.98
N LEU A 250 -1.39 21.71 1.53
CA LEU A 250 -2.78 21.56 1.09
C LEU A 250 -3.73 22.65 1.58
N LYS A 251 -3.34 23.43 2.59
CA LYS A 251 -4.17 24.55 3.10
C LYS A 251 -4.31 25.69 2.10
N LYS A 252 -3.42 25.77 1.12
CA LYS A 252 -3.41 26.81 0.08
C LYS A 252 -4.16 26.42 -1.19
N GLU A 253 -4.41 25.13 -1.40
CA GLU A 253 -4.99 24.61 -2.65
C GLU A 253 -6.49 24.36 -2.52
N LYS A 254 -7.25 24.82 -3.53
CA LYS A 254 -8.71 24.65 -3.62
C LYS A 254 -9.15 23.49 -4.53
N THR A 255 -8.23 22.70 -5.06
CA THR A 255 -8.51 21.71 -6.10
C THR A 255 -8.86 20.32 -5.54
N ASN A 256 -9.81 20.26 -4.61
CA ASN A 256 -10.38 18.96 -4.23
C ASN A 256 -11.56 18.66 -5.16
N ILE A 257 -11.40 17.66 -6.01
CA ILE A 257 -12.49 17.18 -6.87
C ILE A 257 -13.13 16.03 -6.11
N PHE A 258 -14.17 16.38 -5.35
CA PHE A 258 -14.98 15.35 -4.72
C PHE A 258 -16.17 15.04 -5.61
N SER A 259 -16.45 13.76 -5.79
CA SER A 259 -17.69 13.30 -6.40
C SER A 259 -18.87 13.57 -5.46
N ASN A 260 -20.07 13.54 -5.98
CA ASN A 260 -21.29 13.62 -5.18
C ASN A 260 -22.26 12.51 -5.63
N ASN A 261 -21.74 11.29 -5.74
CA ASN A 261 -22.45 10.15 -6.29
C ASN A 261 -23.04 9.23 -5.21
N PHE A 262 -22.60 9.39 -3.95
CA PHE A 262 -22.98 8.48 -2.87
C PHE A 262 -24.49 8.48 -2.63
N PHE A 263 -25.13 9.65 -2.67
CA PHE A 263 -26.59 9.79 -2.50
C PHE A 263 -27.38 9.66 -3.80
N ALA A 264 -26.74 9.38 -4.93
CA ALA A 264 -27.46 9.06 -6.16
C ALA A 264 -28.36 7.81 -5.95
N ALA A 265 -29.50 7.78 -6.63
CA ALA A 265 -30.42 6.64 -6.56
C ALA A 265 -29.69 5.33 -6.94
N LYS A 266 -29.86 4.32 -6.08
CA LYS A 266 -29.29 2.98 -6.21
C LYS A 266 -30.39 1.96 -5.98
N GLU A 267 -30.36 0.87 -6.73
CA GLU A 267 -31.13 -0.32 -6.44
C GLU A 267 -30.27 -1.26 -5.60
N ILE A 268 -30.72 -1.56 -4.38
CA ILE A 268 -29.99 -2.39 -3.44
C ILE A 268 -30.88 -3.54 -3.01
N GLU A 269 -30.41 -4.77 -3.24
CA GLU A 269 -31.07 -5.98 -2.80
C GLU A 269 -30.17 -6.75 -1.82
N ILE A 270 -30.74 -7.20 -0.70
CA ILE A 270 -30.07 -7.97 0.33
C ILE A 270 -30.62 -9.39 0.31
N ILE A 271 -29.76 -10.36 -0.05
CA ILE A 271 -30.15 -11.76 -0.20
C ILE A 271 -29.46 -12.59 0.88
N SER A 272 -30.25 -13.24 1.74
CA SER A 272 -29.75 -14.13 2.78
C SER A 272 -29.73 -15.58 2.28
N VAL A 273 -28.61 -16.27 2.50
CA VAL A 273 -28.42 -17.67 2.14
C VAL A 273 -27.78 -18.46 3.29
N SER A 274 -28.08 -19.75 3.39
CA SER A 274 -27.75 -20.56 4.57
C SER A 274 -26.30 -21.04 4.64
N LYS A 275 -25.53 -21.00 3.54
CA LYS A 275 -24.15 -21.54 3.47
C LYS A 275 -23.28 -20.74 2.50
N ASN A 276 -21.98 -20.69 2.79
CA ASN A 276 -20.97 -20.01 1.96
C ASN A 276 -20.98 -20.47 0.49
N ILE A 277 -21.08 -21.78 0.24
CA ILE A 277 -21.17 -22.31 -1.14
C ILE A 277 -22.43 -21.83 -1.84
N THR A 278 -23.56 -21.76 -1.14
CA THR A 278 -24.81 -21.23 -1.71
C THR A 278 -24.66 -19.74 -2.02
N GLN A 279 -23.97 -18.98 -1.16
CA GLN A 279 -23.68 -17.57 -1.38
C GLN A 279 -22.91 -17.35 -2.70
N ALA A 280 -21.82 -18.12 -2.90
CA ALA A 280 -21.03 -18.05 -4.13
C ALA A 280 -21.88 -18.38 -5.38
N LYS A 281 -22.65 -19.45 -5.34
CA LYS A 281 -23.54 -19.84 -6.46
C LYS A 281 -24.62 -18.82 -6.75
N THR A 282 -25.25 -18.26 -5.71
CA THR A 282 -26.29 -17.24 -5.86
C THR A 282 -25.70 -15.95 -6.48
N ALA A 283 -24.51 -15.52 -6.03
CA ALA A 283 -23.83 -14.36 -6.61
C ALA A 283 -23.53 -14.55 -8.10
N VAL A 284 -23.04 -15.73 -8.49
CA VAL A 284 -22.79 -16.05 -9.91
C VAL A 284 -24.09 -16.10 -10.71
N GLN A 285 -25.15 -16.70 -10.19
CA GLN A 285 -26.45 -16.74 -10.84
C GLN A 285 -26.97 -15.32 -11.10
N ILE A 286 -26.94 -14.43 -10.11
CA ILE A 286 -27.36 -13.04 -10.23
C ILE A 286 -26.52 -12.31 -11.30
N ALA A 287 -25.20 -12.47 -11.27
CA ALA A 287 -24.32 -11.86 -12.26
C ALA A 287 -24.64 -12.36 -13.69
N THR A 288 -24.94 -13.64 -13.84
CA THR A 288 -25.36 -14.23 -15.13
C THR A 288 -26.68 -13.62 -15.63
N GLU A 289 -27.69 -13.57 -14.76
CA GLU A 289 -29.00 -13.00 -15.09
C GLU A 289 -28.91 -11.50 -15.44
N LEU A 290 -28.06 -10.75 -14.75
CA LEU A 290 -27.80 -9.33 -15.05
C LEU A 290 -27.13 -9.13 -16.41
N ASN A 291 -26.14 -9.98 -16.74
CA ASN A 291 -25.46 -9.94 -18.03
C ASN A 291 -26.40 -10.34 -19.19
N GLU A 292 -27.30 -11.31 -18.99
CA GLU A 292 -28.30 -11.69 -19.97
C GLU A 292 -29.31 -10.56 -20.24
N LYS A 293 -29.76 -9.87 -19.17
CA LYS A 293 -30.68 -8.73 -19.28
C LYS A 293 -30.01 -7.49 -19.92
N ASN A 294 -28.72 -7.29 -19.65
CA ASN A 294 -27.96 -6.13 -20.12
C ASN A 294 -26.59 -6.56 -20.67
N PRO A 295 -26.51 -7.09 -21.90
CA PRO A 295 -25.25 -7.61 -22.46
C PRO A 295 -24.10 -6.61 -22.59
N ASN A 296 -24.41 -5.31 -22.57
CA ASN A 296 -23.42 -4.23 -22.64
C ASN A 296 -22.98 -3.71 -21.26
N SER A 297 -23.49 -4.29 -20.17
CA SER A 297 -23.06 -3.95 -18.81
C SER A 297 -21.98 -4.91 -18.32
N SER A 298 -21.11 -4.44 -17.42
CA SER A 298 -20.14 -5.28 -16.72
C SER A 298 -20.61 -5.53 -15.28
N SER A 299 -20.53 -6.78 -14.86
CA SER A 299 -20.84 -7.20 -13.48
C SER A 299 -19.55 -7.45 -12.70
N VAL A 300 -19.54 -7.10 -11.42
CA VAL A 300 -18.41 -7.36 -10.52
C VAL A 300 -18.91 -8.12 -9.30
N ILE A 301 -18.25 -9.24 -8.99
CA ILE A 301 -18.47 -9.98 -7.74
C ILE A 301 -17.33 -9.61 -6.78
N VAL A 302 -17.68 -8.98 -5.66
CA VAL A 302 -16.73 -8.62 -4.60
C VAL A 302 -16.85 -9.63 -3.47
N LEU A 303 -15.75 -10.33 -3.16
CA LEU A 303 -15.70 -11.32 -2.10
C LEU A 303 -15.30 -10.66 -0.78
N GLY A 304 -16.16 -10.74 0.23
CA GLY A 304 -15.84 -10.33 1.60
C GLY A 304 -14.97 -11.35 2.36
N ASP A 305 -14.94 -12.61 1.87
CA ASP A 305 -14.08 -13.70 2.37
C ASP A 305 -13.39 -14.34 1.16
N GLU A 306 -12.05 -14.25 1.10
CA GLU A 306 -11.24 -14.80 0.01
C GLU A 306 -11.38 -16.34 -0.14
N ASN A 307 -11.75 -17.05 0.91
CA ASN A 307 -12.01 -18.49 0.84
C ASN A 307 -13.18 -18.85 -0.11
N LEU A 308 -14.02 -17.87 -0.44
CA LEU A 308 -15.11 -18.05 -1.41
C LEU A 308 -14.65 -17.98 -2.87
N LEU A 309 -13.38 -17.64 -3.14
CA LEU A 309 -12.85 -17.53 -4.51
C LEU A 309 -13.04 -18.86 -5.27
N HIS A 310 -12.56 -19.98 -4.74
CA HIS A 310 -12.68 -21.28 -5.42
C HIS A 310 -14.13 -21.71 -5.66
N PRO A 311 -15.07 -21.65 -4.70
CA PRO A 311 -16.48 -21.91 -4.95
C PRO A 311 -17.09 -20.99 -6.02
N THR A 312 -16.72 -19.72 -6.05
CA THR A 312 -17.20 -18.75 -7.04
C THR A 312 -16.70 -19.08 -8.44
N LEU A 313 -15.40 -19.36 -8.58
CA LEU A 313 -14.81 -19.76 -9.86
C LEU A 313 -15.41 -21.06 -10.40
N SER A 314 -15.64 -22.04 -9.53
CA SER A 314 -16.26 -23.32 -9.90
C SER A 314 -17.70 -23.12 -10.40
N ALA A 315 -18.43 -22.15 -9.86
CA ALA A 315 -19.77 -21.81 -10.31
C ALA A 315 -19.76 -21.02 -11.65
N LEU A 316 -18.76 -20.14 -11.86
CA LEU A 316 -18.57 -19.35 -13.08
C LEU A 316 -18.29 -20.24 -14.29
N HIS A 317 -17.43 -21.25 -14.16
CA HIS A 317 -17.04 -22.14 -15.26
C HIS A 317 -18.20 -22.81 -16.00
N GLN A 318 -19.35 -22.90 -15.38
CA GLN A 318 -20.53 -23.53 -15.96
C GLN A 318 -21.41 -22.55 -16.77
N ASN A 319 -21.28 -21.22 -16.54
CA ASN A 319 -22.29 -20.26 -16.97
C ASN A 319 -21.76 -19.01 -17.67
N VAL A 320 -20.46 -18.72 -17.67
CA VAL A 320 -19.90 -17.47 -18.20
C VAL A 320 -18.60 -17.75 -18.95
N SER A 321 -18.49 -17.24 -20.19
CA SER A 321 -17.31 -17.45 -21.06
C SER A 321 -16.18 -16.44 -20.80
N ASP A 322 -16.52 -15.20 -20.43
CA ASP A 322 -15.57 -14.09 -20.27
C ASP A 322 -15.60 -13.55 -18.84
N TRP A 323 -14.61 -13.91 -18.06
CA TRP A 323 -14.42 -13.39 -16.70
C TRP A 323 -12.93 -13.17 -16.38
N ASN A 324 -12.66 -12.23 -15.49
CA ASN A 324 -11.32 -11.91 -15.05
C ASN A 324 -11.25 -11.85 -13.51
N ILE A 325 -10.13 -12.27 -12.95
CA ILE A 325 -9.82 -12.15 -11.52
C ILE A 325 -8.89 -10.95 -11.35
N THR A 326 -9.23 -10.12 -10.39
CA THR A 326 -8.47 -8.89 -10.15
C THR A 326 -8.04 -8.82 -8.70
#